data_d968c1213a6b012d2a257124f416ac22
#
_entry.id   d968c1213a6b012d2a257124f416ac22
#
_cell.length_a   1.000
_cell.length_b   1.000
_cell.length_c   1.000
_cell.angle_alpha   90.00
_cell.angle_beta   90.00
_cell.angle_gamma   90.00
#
_symmetry.space_group_name_H-M   'P 1'
#
loop_
_entity.id
_entity.type
_entity.pdbx_description
1 polymer ?
#
loop_
_entity_poly.entity_id
_entity_poly.type
_entity_poly.pdbx_seq_one_letter_code
_entity_poly.pdbx_strand_id
1 'polypeptide(L)'
;MTIKKISVFCGAHLGKSPDYRIAAQQNGKMMAEKDLEVIFGGGNVGLMKIVADTAVDNGGRATGITLKSLHEFELTNPNIDETIITHSLFERKEKFLDMSDAFIVLPGGVGSMDELLEVMVSNQLGGINKPVGLLNINGYYDGFLSWLQHSVDEEFVSIENQNQILVHDDPKELLEMILSAQMPSSDTWIERLNVDFPKD
;
A
#
# COMPACT_ATOMS: atom_id res chain seq x y z
N MET A 1 -5.95 -11.75 12.68
CA MET A 1 -5.92 -10.27 12.86
C MET A 1 -7.15 -9.71 12.16
N THR A 2 -7.90 -8.77 12.75
CA THR A 2 -9.06 -8.17 12.08
C THR A 2 -8.61 -6.91 11.38
N ILE A 3 -8.70 -6.87 10.06
CA ILE A 3 -8.35 -5.70 9.24
C ILE A 3 -9.47 -4.67 9.36
N LYS A 4 -9.15 -3.44 9.74
CA LYS A 4 -10.05 -2.29 9.87
C LYS A 4 -9.53 -1.05 9.15
N LYS A 5 -8.22 -0.92 8.99
CA LYS A 5 -7.55 0.22 8.38
C LYS A 5 -6.63 -0.24 7.28
N ILE A 6 -6.80 0.29 6.09
CA ILE A 6 -5.97 -0.07 4.92
C ILE A 6 -5.31 1.20 4.36
N SER A 7 -3.98 1.20 4.31
CA SER A 7 -3.27 2.25 3.56
C SER A 7 -3.40 2.03 2.06
N VAL A 8 -3.79 3.07 1.33
CA VAL A 8 -3.87 3.08 -0.12
C VAL A 8 -2.79 4.00 -0.68
N PHE A 9 -1.78 3.41 -1.31
CA PHE A 9 -0.70 4.11 -1.99
C PHE A 9 -1.04 4.20 -3.48
N CYS A 10 -1.05 5.40 -4.04
CA CYS A 10 -1.44 5.62 -5.42
C CYS A 10 -0.90 6.92 -5.99
N GLY A 11 -1.09 7.12 -7.30
CA GLY A 11 -0.55 8.28 -8.00
C GLY A 11 -1.18 9.61 -7.57
N ALA A 12 -0.32 10.65 -7.46
CA ALA A 12 -0.73 12.07 -7.39
C ALA A 12 -1.28 12.60 -8.73
N HIS A 13 -1.32 11.76 -9.77
CA HIS A 13 -1.88 12.02 -11.09
C HIS A 13 -2.88 10.92 -11.44
N LEU A 14 -3.76 11.18 -12.42
CA LEU A 14 -4.80 10.23 -12.85
C LEU A 14 -4.26 9.10 -13.75
N GLY A 15 -3.09 9.29 -14.36
CA GLY A 15 -2.62 8.43 -15.43
C GLY A 15 -3.36 8.66 -16.75
N LYS A 16 -2.99 7.90 -17.79
CA LYS A 16 -3.61 8.04 -19.12
C LYS A 16 -4.90 7.24 -19.27
N SER A 17 -4.92 6.02 -18.72
CA SER A 17 -6.09 5.16 -18.82
C SER A 17 -7.20 5.59 -17.86
N PRO A 18 -8.46 5.67 -18.31
CA PRO A 18 -9.60 5.87 -17.42
C PRO A 18 -9.77 4.73 -16.41
N ASP A 19 -9.25 3.54 -16.69
CA ASP A 19 -9.36 2.37 -15.81
C ASP A 19 -8.71 2.59 -14.46
N TYR A 20 -7.61 3.36 -14.38
CA TYR A 20 -6.96 3.70 -13.11
C TYR A 20 -7.89 4.51 -12.20
N ARG A 21 -8.63 5.46 -12.79
CA ARG A 21 -9.62 6.25 -12.07
C ARG A 21 -10.80 5.38 -11.62
N ILE A 22 -11.29 4.50 -12.49
CA ILE A 22 -12.39 3.58 -12.18
C ILE A 22 -11.98 2.66 -11.03
N ALA A 23 -10.78 2.09 -11.08
CA ALA A 23 -10.25 1.25 -10.02
C ALA A 23 -10.12 1.99 -8.67
N ALA A 24 -9.67 3.24 -8.70
CA ALA A 24 -9.58 4.08 -7.50
C ALA A 24 -10.97 4.34 -6.88
N GLN A 25 -11.99 4.64 -7.70
CA GLN A 25 -13.37 4.77 -7.26
C GLN A 25 -13.92 3.47 -6.66
N GLN A 26 -13.69 2.34 -7.33
CA GLN A 26 -14.12 1.03 -6.84
C GLN A 26 -13.49 0.72 -5.48
N ASN A 27 -12.17 0.97 -5.31
CA ASN A 27 -11.49 0.76 -4.02
C ASN A 27 -12.12 1.59 -2.91
N GLY A 28 -12.28 2.91 -3.09
CA GLY A 28 -12.88 3.78 -2.09
C GLY A 28 -14.29 3.33 -1.68
N LYS A 29 -15.13 2.99 -2.67
CA LYS A 29 -16.49 2.51 -2.45
C LYS A 29 -16.53 1.19 -1.68
N MET A 30 -15.76 0.18 -2.11
CA MET A 30 -15.73 -1.12 -1.46
C MET A 30 -15.21 -1.05 -0.01
N MET A 31 -14.23 -0.18 0.25
CA MET A 31 -13.74 0.03 1.61
C MET A 31 -14.82 0.61 2.50
N ALA A 32 -15.59 1.59 2.03
CA ALA A 32 -16.73 2.14 2.75
C ALA A 32 -17.81 1.07 3.02
N GLU A 33 -18.19 0.29 2.00
CA GLU A 33 -19.18 -0.79 2.11
C GLU A 33 -18.79 -1.89 3.11
N LYS A 34 -17.49 -2.07 3.35
CA LYS A 34 -16.95 -3.06 4.31
C LYS A 34 -16.58 -2.46 5.67
N ASP A 35 -16.92 -1.22 5.94
CA ASP A 35 -16.55 -0.49 7.18
C ASP A 35 -15.03 -0.49 7.42
N LEU A 36 -14.26 -0.32 6.33
CA LEU A 36 -12.80 -0.17 6.35
C LEU A 36 -12.42 1.30 6.21
N GLU A 37 -11.51 1.76 7.05
CA GLU A 37 -10.97 3.11 6.97
C GLU A 37 -9.84 3.20 5.94
N VAL A 38 -9.92 4.18 5.05
CA VAL A 38 -8.85 4.52 4.10
C VAL A 38 -7.79 5.35 4.80
N ILE A 39 -6.56 4.86 4.86
CA ILE A 39 -5.38 5.66 5.19
C ILE A 39 -4.66 6.02 3.89
N PHE A 40 -4.26 7.26 3.67
CA PHE A 40 -3.64 7.66 2.41
C PHE A 40 -2.72 8.87 2.55
N GLY A 41 -2.09 9.29 1.44
CA GLY A 41 -1.11 10.37 1.41
C GLY A 41 -1.65 11.78 1.71
N GLY A 42 -2.94 11.93 1.99
CA GLY A 42 -3.56 13.19 2.39
C GLY A 42 -3.76 14.20 1.25
N GLY A 43 -3.30 13.90 0.03
CA GLY A 43 -3.34 14.84 -1.09
C GLY A 43 -4.71 15.01 -1.73
N ASN A 44 -5.06 16.25 -2.09
CA ASN A 44 -6.29 16.60 -2.83
C ASN A 44 -6.10 16.51 -4.35
N VAL A 45 -5.34 15.51 -4.82
CA VAL A 45 -4.93 15.37 -6.22
C VAL A 45 -4.92 13.91 -6.70
N GLY A 46 -5.05 13.72 -8.00
CA GLY A 46 -4.88 12.44 -8.68
C GLY A 46 -5.78 11.32 -8.15
N LEU A 47 -5.24 10.11 -8.11
CA LEU A 47 -5.95 8.93 -7.61
C LEU A 47 -6.16 8.99 -6.09
N MET A 48 -5.28 9.66 -5.34
CA MET A 48 -5.41 9.87 -3.89
C MET A 48 -6.74 10.54 -3.54
N LYS A 49 -7.05 11.67 -4.22
CA LYS A 49 -8.32 12.37 -4.04
C LYS A 49 -9.51 11.46 -4.35
N ILE A 50 -9.45 10.71 -5.45
CA ILE A 50 -10.57 9.87 -5.89
C ILE A 50 -10.88 8.77 -4.88
N VAL A 51 -9.86 8.06 -4.38
CA VAL A 51 -10.06 7.00 -3.38
C VAL A 51 -10.69 7.57 -2.11
N ALA A 52 -10.13 8.65 -1.58
CA ALA A 52 -10.58 9.24 -0.32
C ALA A 52 -11.98 9.83 -0.43
N ASP A 53 -12.24 10.69 -1.44
CA ASP A 53 -13.56 11.29 -1.64
C ASP A 53 -14.62 10.20 -1.87
N THR A 54 -14.32 9.18 -2.69
CA THR A 54 -15.29 8.10 -2.93
C THR A 54 -15.60 7.31 -1.66
N ALA A 55 -14.61 7.07 -0.80
CA ALA A 55 -14.85 6.41 0.48
C ALA A 55 -15.79 7.25 1.37
N VAL A 56 -15.51 8.53 1.53
CA VAL A 56 -16.32 9.45 2.34
C VAL A 56 -17.73 9.64 1.74
N ASP A 57 -17.84 9.83 0.43
CA ASP A 57 -19.14 9.99 -0.27
C ASP A 57 -20.04 8.75 -0.14
N ASN A 58 -19.47 7.58 0.14
CA ASN A 58 -20.22 6.34 0.39
C ASN A 58 -20.36 6.01 1.90
N GLY A 59 -20.13 6.98 2.79
CA GLY A 59 -20.32 6.84 4.24
C GLY A 59 -19.18 6.15 4.97
N GLY A 60 -18.04 5.90 4.31
CA GLY A 60 -16.80 5.42 4.91
C GLY A 60 -15.99 6.55 5.55
N ARG A 61 -14.77 6.21 6.00
CA ARG A 61 -13.83 7.16 6.61
C ARG A 61 -12.50 7.19 5.88
N ALA A 62 -11.87 8.37 5.87
CA ALA A 62 -10.55 8.57 5.30
C ALA A 62 -9.67 9.44 6.20
N THR A 63 -8.47 8.97 6.48
CA THR A 63 -7.42 9.68 7.22
C THR A 63 -6.22 9.93 6.30
N GLY A 64 -5.83 11.18 6.16
CA GLY A 64 -4.67 11.60 5.38
C GLY A 64 -3.42 11.75 6.23
N ILE A 65 -2.28 11.20 5.79
CA ILE A 65 -0.97 11.43 6.41
C ILE A 65 -0.12 12.26 5.46
N THR A 66 0.09 13.53 5.78
CA THR A 66 0.74 14.50 4.91
C THR A 66 1.99 15.13 5.54
N LEU A 67 2.89 15.62 4.70
CA LEU A 67 4.02 16.43 5.15
C LEU A 67 3.54 17.85 5.49
N LYS A 68 4.13 18.45 6.51
CA LYS A 68 3.89 19.86 6.89
C LYS A 68 4.04 20.80 5.71
N SER A 69 5.08 20.64 4.90
CA SER A 69 5.31 21.44 3.70
C SER A 69 4.19 21.36 2.68
N LEU A 70 3.62 20.14 2.43
CA LEU A 70 2.50 19.95 1.51
C LEU A 70 1.20 20.52 2.07
N HIS A 71 1.01 20.43 3.38
CA HIS A 71 -0.15 21.00 4.07
C HIS A 71 -0.13 22.55 4.00
N GLU A 72 1.01 23.16 4.19
CA GLU A 72 1.20 24.61 4.07
C GLU A 72 0.93 25.16 2.66
N PHE A 73 1.07 24.32 1.61
CA PHE A 73 0.68 24.65 0.22
C PHE A 73 -0.79 24.36 -0.09
N GLU A 74 -1.63 24.08 0.93
CA GLU A 74 -3.07 23.77 0.76
C GLU A 74 -3.35 22.56 -0.16
N LEU A 75 -2.41 21.62 -0.25
CA LEU A 75 -2.53 20.42 -1.08
C LEU A 75 -3.26 19.27 -0.37
N THR A 76 -3.68 19.47 0.88
CA THR A 76 -4.39 18.48 1.68
C THR A 76 -5.87 18.40 1.26
N ASN A 77 -6.42 17.20 1.23
CA ASN A 77 -7.84 16.99 0.94
C ASN A 77 -8.71 17.53 2.09
N PRO A 78 -9.63 18.51 1.83
CA PRO A 78 -10.46 19.10 2.87
C PRO A 78 -11.69 18.26 3.22
N ASN A 79 -12.01 17.19 2.47
CA ASN A 79 -13.26 16.43 2.60
C ASN A 79 -13.10 15.18 3.48
N ILE A 80 -11.94 14.98 4.11
CA ILE A 80 -11.63 13.78 4.89
C ILE A 80 -11.85 13.99 6.39
N ASP A 81 -11.94 12.88 7.13
CA ASP A 81 -12.25 12.90 8.56
C ASP A 81 -11.08 13.42 9.41
N GLU A 82 -9.86 13.07 9.06
CA GLU A 82 -8.66 13.42 9.82
C GLU A 82 -7.45 13.68 8.91
N THR A 83 -6.63 14.65 9.32
CA THR A 83 -5.32 14.92 8.70
C THR A 83 -4.23 14.86 9.75
N ILE A 84 -3.28 13.95 9.56
CA ILE A 84 -2.08 13.82 10.40
C ILE A 84 -0.93 14.52 9.67
N ILE A 85 -0.34 15.51 10.33
CA ILE A 85 0.78 16.29 9.80
C ILE A 85 2.08 15.71 10.34
N THR A 86 3.00 15.37 9.45
CA THR A 86 4.33 14.86 9.77
C THR A 86 5.43 15.84 9.35
N HIS A 87 6.58 15.75 9.98
CA HIS A 87 7.69 16.67 9.77
C HIS A 87 8.79 16.11 8.85
N SER A 88 8.74 14.80 8.56
CA SER A 88 9.67 14.13 7.65
C SER A 88 9.00 13.00 6.88
N LEU A 89 9.62 12.56 5.77
CA LEU A 89 9.19 11.38 5.02
C LEU A 89 9.32 10.11 5.86
N PHE A 90 10.30 10.02 6.75
CA PHE A 90 10.48 8.87 7.63
C PHE A 90 9.32 8.75 8.63
N GLU A 91 9.00 9.83 9.34
CA GLU A 91 7.85 9.88 10.25
C GLU A 91 6.55 9.53 9.52
N ARG A 92 6.38 10.01 8.28
CA ARG A 92 5.21 9.73 7.46
C ARG A 92 5.09 8.24 7.14
N LYS A 93 6.18 7.60 6.71
CA LYS A 93 6.22 6.15 6.42
C LYS A 93 5.97 5.32 7.68
N GLU A 94 6.59 5.68 8.80
CA GLU A 94 6.34 5.04 10.11
C GLU A 94 4.85 5.10 10.48
N LYS A 95 4.20 6.27 10.30
CA LYS A 95 2.76 6.40 10.55
C LYS A 95 1.90 5.48 9.68
N PHE A 96 2.23 5.31 8.40
CA PHE A 96 1.53 4.36 7.54
C PHE A 96 1.68 2.93 8.07
N LEU A 97 2.89 2.52 8.44
CA LEU A 97 3.16 1.18 8.96
C LEU A 97 2.42 0.93 10.28
N ASP A 98 2.39 1.90 11.19
CA ASP A 98 1.78 1.78 12.51
C ASP A 98 0.25 1.74 12.45
N MET A 99 -0.35 2.63 11.65
CA MET A 99 -1.79 2.85 11.66
C MET A 99 -2.58 1.86 10.81
N SER A 100 -1.94 1.16 9.87
CA SER A 100 -2.63 0.29 8.91
C SER A 100 -2.53 -1.18 9.29
N ASP A 101 -3.59 -1.92 9.08
CA ASP A 101 -3.64 -3.38 9.23
C ASP A 101 -3.23 -4.09 7.93
N ALA A 102 -3.36 -3.39 6.79
CA ALA A 102 -3.02 -3.90 5.46
C ALA A 102 -2.71 -2.72 4.51
N PHE A 103 -2.20 -3.04 3.32
CA PHE A 103 -1.80 -2.06 2.32
C PHE A 103 -2.34 -2.44 0.93
N ILE A 104 -2.78 -1.45 0.16
CA ILE A 104 -3.14 -1.59 -1.26
C ILE A 104 -2.34 -0.57 -2.06
N VAL A 105 -1.74 -1.02 -3.15
CA VAL A 105 -0.98 -0.16 -4.06
C VAL A 105 -1.66 -0.14 -5.43
N LEU A 106 -2.23 1.01 -5.79
CA LEU A 106 -2.78 1.29 -7.11
C LEU A 106 -1.68 1.87 -8.02
N PRO A 107 -1.91 1.94 -9.33
CA PRO A 107 -0.99 2.63 -10.24
C PRO A 107 -0.54 3.99 -9.71
N GLY A 108 0.77 4.21 -9.71
CA GLY A 108 1.38 5.40 -9.13
C GLY A 108 2.82 5.62 -9.58
N GLY A 109 3.46 6.63 -9.05
CA GLY A 109 4.84 6.98 -9.38
C GLY A 109 5.85 6.47 -8.35
N VAL A 110 6.98 7.18 -8.29
CA VAL A 110 8.11 6.85 -7.40
C VAL A 110 7.69 6.82 -5.93
N GLY A 111 6.81 7.74 -5.48
CA GLY A 111 6.33 7.73 -4.10
C GLY A 111 5.55 6.48 -3.74
N SER A 112 4.66 6.01 -4.64
CA SER A 112 3.90 4.78 -4.42
C SER A 112 4.80 3.54 -4.40
N MET A 113 5.90 3.55 -5.18
CA MET A 113 6.90 2.48 -5.15
C MET A 113 7.77 2.55 -3.90
N ASP A 114 8.16 3.73 -3.43
CA ASP A 114 8.89 3.92 -2.16
C ASP A 114 8.07 3.36 -0.98
N GLU A 115 6.78 3.67 -0.93
CA GLU A 115 5.86 3.16 0.09
C GLU A 115 5.65 1.63 0.00
N LEU A 116 5.52 1.07 -1.21
CA LEU A 116 5.44 -0.39 -1.41
C LEU A 116 6.71 -1.10 -0.92
N LEU A 117 7.87 -0.62 -1.35
CA LEU A 117 9.16 -1.22 -0.98
C LEU A 117 9.42 -1.12 0.52
N GLU A 118 9.00 -0.04 1.19
CA GLU A 118 9.07 0.10 2.64
C GLU A 118 8.26 -1.00 3.35
N VAL A 119 7.01 -1.25 2.90
CA VAL A 119 6.18 -2.33 3.45
C VAL A 119 6.82 -3.70 3.22
N MET A 120 7.33 -3.95 2.01
CA MET A 120 8.00 -5.22 1.68
C MET A 120 9.21 -5.48 2.57
N VAL A 121 10.09 -4.49 2.70
CA VAL A 121 11.29 -4.58 3.54
C VAL A 121 10.91 -4.74 5.01
N SER A 122 9.92 -3.99 5.49
CA SER A 122 9.45 -4.09 6.88
C SER A 122 8.85 -5.46 7.21
N ASN A 123 8.11 -6.06 6.28
CA ASN A 123 7.62 -7.44 6.39
C ASN A 123 8.79 -8.44 6.38
N GLN A 124 9.73 -8.29 5.44
CA GLN A 124 10.89 -9.16 5.30
C GLN A 124 11.76 -9.19 6.57
N LEU A 125 11.96 -8.02 7.19
CA LEU A 125 12.78 -7.89 8.41
C LEU A 125 12.01 -8.25 9.70
N GLY A 126 10.71 -8.57 9.60
CA GLY A 126 9.88 -8.89 10.77
C GLY A 126 9.48 -7.67 11.59
N GLY A 127 9.66 -6.45 11.09
CA GLY A 127 9.21 -5.22 11.72
C GLY A 127 7.68 -5.11 11.76
N ILE A 128 7.03 -5.64 10.74
CA ILE A 128 5.58 -5.83 10.67
C ILE A 128 5.27 -7.22 10.09
N ASN A 129 3.98 -7.62 10.13
CA ASN A 129 3.50 -8.83 9.45
C ASN A 129 2.09 -8.55 8.92
N LYS A 130 2.02 -7.74 7.85
CA LYS A 130 0.78 -7.18 7.33
C LYS A 130 0.66 -7.44 5.82
N PRO A 131 -0.51 -7.84 5.30
CA PRO A 131 -0.69 -8.10 3.88
C PRO A 131 -0.55 -6.83 3.05
N VAL A 132 0.05 -6.97 1.87
CA VAL A 132 0.16 -5.92 0.85
C VAL A 132 -0.34 -6.44 -0.49
N GLY A 133 -1.29 -5.71 -1.08
CA GLY A 133 -1.86 -5.99 -2.39
C GLY A 133 -1.39 -4.98 -3.43
N LEU A 134 -1.00 -5.49 -4.61
CA LEU A 134 -0.61 -4.69 -5.77
C LEU A 134 -1.67 -4.81 -6.85
N LEU A 135 -2.39 -3.72 -7.13
CA LEU A 135 -3.43 -3.68 -8.15
C LEU A 135 -2.82 -3.43 -9.53
N ASN A 136 -2.67 -4.52 -10.31
CA ASN A 136 -1.97 -4.51 -11.59
C ASN A 136 -2.89 -4.22 -12.78
N ILE A 137 -3.63 -3.11 -12.74
CA ILE A 137 -4.52 -2.68 -13.82
C ILE A 137 -3.74 -2.50 -15.12
N ASN A 138 -4.20 -3.16 -16.19
CA ASN A 138 -3.62 -3.08 -17.53
C ASN A 138 -2.11 -3.45 -17.55
N GLY A 139 -1.64 -4.28 -16.64
CA GLY A 139 -0.23 -4.68 -16.58
C GLY A 139 0.70 -3.53 -16.16
N TYR A 140 0.19 -2.52 -15.46
CA TYR A 140 0.97 -1.34 -15.07
C TYR A 140 2.26 -1.70 -14.30
N TYR A 141 2.20 -2.74 -13.49
CA TYR A 141 3.31 -3.21 -12.66
C TYR A 141 4.08 -4.41 -13.24
N ASP A 142 3.81 -4.83 -14.50
CA ASP A 142 4.49 -5.98 -15.11
C ASP A 142 6.01 -5.82 -15.10
N GLY A 143 6.52 -4.62 -15.36
CA GLY A 143 7.95 -4.32 -15.31
C GLY A 143 8.56 -4.51 -13.92
N PHE A 144 7.86 -4.09 -12.86
CA PHE A 144 8.28 -4.30 -11.49
C PHE A 144 8.22 -5.79 -11.10
N LEU A 145 7.15 -6.47 -11.44
CA LEU A 145 6.99 -7.91 -11.16
C LEU A 145 8.05 -8.74 -11.88
N SER A 146 8.40 -8.38 -13.14
CA SER A 146 9.47 -9.02 -13.89
C SER A 146 10.83 -8.79 -13.23
N TRP A 147 11.12 -7.58 -12.76
CA TRP A 147 12.34 -7.29 -12.01
C TRP A 147 12.41 -8.08 -10.70
N LEU A 148 11.29 -8.15 -9.98
CA LEU A 148 11.21 -8.88 -8.72
C LEU A 148 11.45 -10.38 -8.94
N GLN A 149 10.84 -10.97 -9.98
CA GLN A 149 11.10 -12.36 -10.37
C GLN A 149 12.57 -12.59 -10.73
N HIS A 150 13.17 -11.70 -11.54
CA HIS A 150 14.58 -11.78 -11.84
C HIS A 150 15.46 -11.73 -10.58
N SER A 151 15.08 -10.90 -9.60
CA SER A 151 15.79 -10.85 -8.31
C SER A 151 15.67 -12.15 -7.50
N VAL A 152 14.56 -12.89 -7.66
CA VAL A 152 14.41 -14.24 -7.10
C VAL A 152 15.28 -15.25 -7.84
N ASP A 153 15.29 -15.20 -9.16
CA ASP A 153 16.09 -16.11 -10.01
C ASP A 153 17.61 -15.93 -9.76
N GLU A 154 18.04 -14.70 -9.44
CA GLU A 154 19.43 -14.36 -9.06
C GLU A 154 19.71 -14.51 -7.54
N GLU A 155 18.76 -15.03 -6.78
CA GLU A 155 18.86 -15.32 -5.32
C GLU A 155 19.03 -14.08 -4.40
N PHE A 156 18.77 -12.85 -4.90
CA PHE A 156 18.76 -11.64 -4.09
C PHE A 156 17.48 -11.49 -3.25
N VAL A 157 16.38 -12.05 -3.70
CA VAL A 157 15.08 -12.07 -3.02
C VAL A 157 14.61 -13.50 -2.87
N SER A 158 14.08 -13.86 -1.72
CA SER A 158 13.52 -15.20 -1.57
C SER A 158 12.13 -15.30 -2.18
N ILE A 159 11.75 -16.49 -2.63
CA ILE A 159 10.42 -16.76 -3.17
C ILE A 159 9.32 -16.46 -2.14
N GLU A 160 9.58 -16.69 -0.86
CA GLU A 160 8.64 -16.37 0.20
C GLU A 160 8.43 -14.86 0.35
N ASN A 161 9.48 -14.04 0.19
CA ASN A 161 9.34 -12.58 0.20
C ASN A 161 8.57 -12.07 -1.03
N GLN A 162 8.82 -12.64 -2.21
CA GLN A 162 8.01 -12.34 -3.39
C GLN A 162 6.53 -12.67 -3.17
N ASN A 163 6.24 -13.84 -2.58
CA ASN A 163 4.88 -14.31 -2.34
C ASN A 163 4.13 -13.53 -1.25
N GLN A 164 4.78 -12.61 -0.52
CA GLN A 164 4.10 -11.70 0.40
C GLN A 164 3.29 -10.62 -0.32
N ILE A 165 3.56 -10.38 -1.60
CA ILE A 165 2.79 -9.42 -2.40
C ILE A 165 1.64 -10.16 -3.07
N LEU A 166 0.42 -9.78 -2.73
CA LEU A 166 -0.79 -10.26 -3.39
C LEU A 166 -1.01 -9.42 -4.66
N VAL A 167 -1.12 -10.05 -5.83
CA VAL A 167 -1.27 -9.34 -7.10
C VAL A 167 -2.56 -9.73 -7.79
N HIS A 168 -3.34 -8.75 -8.17
CA HIS A 168 -4.55 -8.94 -8.99
C HIS A 168 -4.84 -7.69 -9.83
N ASP A 169 -5.55 -7.83 -10.95
CA ASP A 169 -5.98 -6.74 -11.82
C ASP A 169 -7.42 -6.26 -11.52
N ASP A 170 -8.19 -7.04 -10.78
CA ASP A 170 -9.52 -6.66 -10.30
C ASP A 170 -9.47 -6.17 -8.85
N PRO A 171 -9.99 -4.95 -8.56
CA PRO A 171 -9.96 -4.36 -7.22
C PRO A 171 -10.71 -5.18 -6.16
N LYS A 172 -11.81 -5.85 -6.52
CA LYS A 172 -12.62 -6.62 -5.58
C LYS A 172 -11.90 -7.89 -5.18
N GLU A 173 -11.38 -8.63 -6.17
CA GLU A 173 -10.64 -9.85 -5.93
C GLU A 173 -9.38 -9.57 -5.09
N LEU A 174 -8.65 -8.49 -5.40
CA LEU A 174 -7.49 -8.09 -4.60
C LEU A 174 -7.87 -7.80 -3.13
N LEU A 175 -8.96 -7.06 -2.90
CA LEU A 175 -9.43 -6.76 -1.54
C LEU A 175 -9.81 -8.05 -0.78
N GLU A 176 -10.51 -9.00 -1.42
CA GLU A 176 -10.85 -10.28 -0.80
C GLU A 176 -9.59 -11.11 -0.48
N MET A 177 -8.58 -11.11 -1.37
CA MET A 177 -7.29 -11.75 -1.10
C MET A 177 -6.64 -11.15 0.16
N ILE A 178 -6.61 -9.82 0.28
CA ILE A 178 -6.04 -9.11 1.44
C ILE A 178 -6.80 -9.48 2.73
N LEU A 179 -8.12 -9.44 2.70
CA LEU A 179 -8.95 -9.72 3.88
C LEU A 179 -8.85 -11.18 4.36
N SER A 180 -8.52 -12.11 3.46
CA SER A 180 -8.34 -13.53 3.75
C SER A 180 -6.88 -13.96 3.93
N ALA A 181 -5.92 -13.03 3.76
CA ALA A 181 -4.50 -13.34 3.78
C ALA A 181 -4.04 -13.93 5.12
N GLN A 182 -3.27 -14.99 5.03
CA GLN A 182 -2.53 -15.55 6.16
C GLN A 182 -1.05 -15.24 5.94
N MET A 183 -0.53 -14.30 6.72
CA MET A 183 0.87 -13.90 6.59
C MET A 183 1.77 -14.98 7.20
N PRO A 184 2.87 -15.36 6.50
CA PRO A 184 3.84 -16.30 7.04
C PRO A 184 4.48 -15.74 8.32
N SER A 185 5.01 -16.64 9.18
CA SER A 185 5.79 -16.18 10.34
C SER A 185 7.08 -15.50 9.87
N SER A 186 7.49 -14.42 10.55
CA SER A 186 8.70 -13.65 10.23
C SER A 186 10.03 -14.37 10.51
N ASP A 187 9.99 -15.57 11.11
CA ASP A 187 11.17 -16.31 11.54
C ASP A 187 12.04 -16.82 10.37
N THR A 188 11.48 -16.97 9.18
CA THR A 188 12.13 -17.58 8.01
C THR A 188 13.36 -16.81 7.50
N TRP A 189 13.38 -15.47 7.56
CA TRP A 189 14.53 -14.70 7.06
C TRP A 189 15.77 -14.80 7.98
N ILE A 190 15.56 -14.70 9.28
CA ILE A 190 16.63 -14.83 10.27
C ILE A 190 17.22 -16.25 10.26
N GLU A 191 16.38 -17.27 10.10
CA GLU A 191 16.81 -18.66 9.96
C GLU A 191 17.70 -18.87 8.74
N ARG A 192 17.42 -18.25 7.61
CA ARG A 192 18.24 -18.33 6.38
C ARG A 192 19.61 -17.67 6.56
N LEU A 193 19.68 -16.50 7.17
CA LEU A 193 20.96 -15.85 7.49
C LEU A 193 21.85 -16.75 8.35
N ASN A 194 21.29 -17.56 9.25
CA ASN A 194 22.04 -18.51 10.06
C ASN A 194 22.55 -19.72 9.27
N VAL A 195 21.91 -20.06 8.12
CA VAL A 195 22.38 -21.11 7.20
C VAL A 195 23.53 -20.61 6.34
N ASP A 196 23.40 -19.40 5.78
CA ASP A 196 24.42 -18.80 4.89
C ASP A 196 25.64 -18.29 5.68
N PHE A 197 25.47 -17.90 6.90
CA PHE A 197 26.51 -17.40 7.83
C PHE A 197 26.41 -18.10 9.18
N PRO A 198 26.78 -19.41 9.26
CA PRO A 198 26.75 -20.12 10.54
C PRO A 198 27.64 -19.42 11.56
N LYS A 199 27.09 -19.18 12.73
CA LYS A 199 27.86 -18.64 13.85
C LYS A 199 28.80 -19.74 14.31
N ASP A 200 30.13 -19.49 14.27
CA ASP A 200 31.18 -20.34 14.87
C ASP A 200 30.96 -20.54 16.40
#